data_91e1659a0f42f0883a95539cc698d8fb
#
_entry.id   91e1659a0f42f0883a95539cc698d8fb
#
_cell.length_a   1.000
_cell.length_b   1.000
_cell.length_c   1.000
_cell.angle_alpha   90.00
_cell.angle_beta   90.00
_cell.angle_gamma   90.00
#
_symmetry.space_group_name_H-M   'P 1'
#
loop_
_entity.id
_entity.type
_entity.pdbx_description
1 polymer ?
#
loop_
_entity_poly.entity_id
_entity_poly.type
_entity_poly.pdbx_seq_one_letter_code
_entity_poly.pdbx_strand_id
1 'polypeptide(L)'
;FRLIAGLERPDKGTIRINGTLMSSDKFIRDIKDRNVGLVFQDFSLFPHLTVKENIEFGLNKNKDEKVEKLLQTIKMENFPNRYPNELSGGQQQRVSLARSLAMDPELLLLDEPFSSLDTQLKSKIRQELRDIIKKIGISSVFITHDIIDALEIADEIIFIDNGKIIRQCLIEDVFKEIKDEKIQNNIVELKRNAELILNALKKN
;
A
#
# COMPACT_ATOMS: atom_id res chain seq x y z
N PHE A 1 -0.99 11.68 -1.27
CA PHE A 1 -1.26 10.79 -0.12
C PHE A 1 -1.87 11.58 1.04
N ARG A 2 -1.12 12.50 1.69
CA ARG A 2 -1.53 13.25 2.89
C ARG A 2 -2.82 14.03 2.70
N LEU A 3 -3.05 14.62 1.52
CA LEU A 3 -4.30 15.28 1.14
C LEU A 3 -5.49 14.31 1.10
N ILE A 4 -5.31 13.12 0.51
CA ILE A 4 -6.37 12.10 0.45
C ILE A 4 -6.67 11.57 1.84
N ALA A 5 -5.64 11.31 2.64
CA ALA A 5 -5.76 10.88 4.03
C ALA A 5 -6.44 11.92 4.94
N GLY A 6 -6.43 13.20 4.55
CA GLY A 6 -6.96 14.30 5.37
C GLY A 6 -5.99 14.85 6.40
N LEU A 7 -4.71 14.49 6.26
CA LEU A 7 -3.63 15.02 7.10
C LEU A 7 -3.26 16.46 6.71
N GLU A 8 -3.64 16.86 5.50
CA GLU A 8 -3.41 18.21 4.95
C GLU A 8 -4.64 18.68 4.18
N ARG A 9 -4.82 20.00 4.11
CA ARG A 9 -5.88 20.65 3.33
C ARG A 9 -5.34 20.99 1.94
N PRO A 10 -6.12 20.78 0.86
CA PRO A 10 -5.74 21.27 -0.46
C PRO A 10 -5.90 22.81 -0.52
N ASP A 11 -4.95 23.50 -1.12
CA ASP A 11 -5.03 24.94 -1.37
C ASP A 11 -6.14 25.27 -2.38
N LYS A 12 -6.35 24.39 -3.37
CA LYS A 12 -7.37 24.52 -4.42
C LYS A 12 -7.87 23.13 -4.83
N GLY A 13 -9.07 23.10 -5.39
CA GLY A 13 -9.67 21.88 -5.91
C GLY A 13 -10.45 21.09 -4.86
N THR A 14 -10.85 19.87 -5.21
CA THR A 14 -11.67 19.00 -4.36
C THR A 14 -11.14 17.58 -4.36
N ILE A 15 -11.31 16.88 -3.24
CA ILE A 15 -11.04 15.45 -3.11
C ILE A 15 -12.35 14.75 -2.81
N ARG A 16 -12.68 13.71 -3.58
CA ARG A 16 -13.88 12.89 -3.38
C ARG A 16 -13.47 11.42 -3.33
N ILE A 17 -14.12 10.68 -2.43
CA ILE A 17 -14.01 9.21 -2.35
C ILE A 17 -15.43 8.68 -2.55
N ASN A 18 -15.64 7.80 -3.51
CA ASN A 18 -16.97 7.27 -3.88
C ASN A 18 -18.03 8.37 -4.02
N GLY A 19 -17.68 9.50 -4.68
CA GLY A 19 -18.57 10.64 -4.87
C GLY A 19 -18.73 11.55 -3.65
N THR A 20 -18.36 11.11 -2.46
CA THR A 20 -18.47 11.89 -1.21
C THR A 20 -17.33 12.90 -1.11
N LEU A 21 -17.65 14.17 -0.82
CA LEU A 21 -16.65 15.23 -0.65
C LEU A 21 -15.86 15.00 0.65
N MET A 22 -14.53 14.88 0.51
CA MET A 22 -13.59 14.70 1.62
C MET A 22 -12.85 15.99 1.96
N SER A 23 -12.46 16.77 0.95
CA SER A 23 -11.76 18.05 1.16
C SER A 23 -12.00 19.02 0.01
N SER A 24 -11.93 20.31 0.33
CA SER A 24 -11.83 21.42 -0.61
C SER A 24 -10.98 22.55 0.02
N ASP A 25 -10.80 23.66 -0.70
CA ASP A 25 -10.19 24.89 -0.17
C ASP A 25 -10.88 25.43 1.10
N LYS A 26 -12.19 25.13 1.29
CA LYS A 26 -13.01 25.63 2.41
C LYS A 26 -13.46 24.56 3.39
N PHE A 27 -13.25 23.28 3.08
CA PHE A 27 -13.77 22.17 3.87
C PHE A 27 -12.75 21.05 3.97
N ILE A 28 -12.62 20.45 5.15
CA ILE A 28 -11.88 19.21 5.36
C ILE A 28 -12.71 18.30 6.29
N ARG A 29 -13.00 17.09 5.81
CA ARG A 29 -13.63 16.05 6.63
C ARG A 29 -12.59 15.47 7.57
N ASP A 30 -12.96 15.25 8.83
CA ASP A 30 -12.09 14.61 9.82
C ASP A 30 -11.59 13.25 9.32
N ILE A 31 -10.35 12.90 9.68
CA ILE A 31 -9.71 11.65 9.26
C ILE A 31 -10.55 10.44 9.62
N LYS A 32 -11.10 10.40 10.84
CA LYS A 32 -11.96 9.32 11.35
C LYS A 32 -13.24 9.10 10.54
N ASP A 33 -13.73 10.14 9.84
CA ASP A 33 -14.98 10.13 9.08
C ASP A 33 -14.75 9.92 7.57
N ARG A 34 -13.49 9.71 7.14
CA ARG A 34 -13.14 9.50 5.72
C ARG A 34 -13.29 8.07 5.26
N ASN A 35 -13.40 7.14 6.19
CA ASN A 35 -13.43 5.71 5.91
C ASN A 35 -12.22 5.23 5.06
N VAL A 36 -11.02 5.69 5.40
CA VAL A 36 -9.76 5.40 4.71
C VAL A 36 -8.83 4.64 5.65
N GLY A 37 -8.34 3.49 5.21
CA GLY A 37 -7.28 2.75 5.89
C GLY A 37 -5.91 3.30 5.53
N LEU A 38 -5.03 3.44 6.51
CA LEU A 38 -3.68 3.96 6.33
C LEU A 38 -2.64 2.91 6.76
N VAL A 39 -1.67 2.67 5.89
CA VAL A 39 -0.47 1.87 6.18
C VAL A 39 0.73 2.78 5.97
N PHE A 40 1.49 3.03 7.02
CA PHE A 40 2.67 3.89 7.00
C PHE A 40 3.94 3.08 6.73
N GLN A 41 4.98 3.75 6.28
CA GLN A 41 6.29 3.19 5.93
C GLN A 41 6.94 2.40 7.09
N ASP A 42 6.79 2.86 8.32
CA ASP A 42 7.32 2.25 9.55
C ASP A 42 6.34 1.25 10.20
N PHE A 43 5.27 0.87 9.45
CA PHE A 43 4.15 0.03 9.89
C PHE A 43 3.36 0.59 11.07
N SER A 44 3.91 1.49 11.86
CA SER A 44 3.30 2.19 13.01
C SER A 44 2.51 1.27 13.95
N LEU A 45 2.98 0.04 14.16
CA LEU A 45 2.36 -0.89 15.11
C LEU A 45 2.55 -0.40 16.54
N PHE A 46 1.56 -0.63 17.38
CA PHE A 46 1.66 -0.36 18.80
C PHE A 46 2.58 -1.41 19.47
N PRO A 47 3.78 -1.05 19.93
CA PRO A 47 4.79 -2.01 20.36
C PRO A 47 4.43 -2.74 21.67
N HIS A 48 3.52 -2.19 22.46
CA HIS A 48 3.01 -2.73 23.71
C HIS A 48 1.75 -3.59 23.54
N LEU A 49 1.23 -3.72 22.34
CA LEU A 49 0.08 -4.54 22.00
C LEU A 49 0.52 -5.76 21.18
N THR A 50 -0.14 -6.88 21.41
CA THR A 50 0.04 -8.10 20.59
C THR A 50 -0.50 -7.92 19.17
N VAL A 51 -0.26 -8.89 18.29
CA VAL A 51 -0.83 -8.93 16.94
C VAL A 51 -2.36 -8.81 16.98
N LYS A 52 -3.01 -9.64 17.82
CA LYS A 52 -4.47 -9.61 18.00
C LYS A 52 -4.94 -8.24 18.46
N GLU A 53 -4.35 -7.69 19.51
CA GLU A 53 -4.70 -6.38 20.07
C GLU A 53 -4.44 -5.22 19.11
N ASN A 54 -3.37 -5.28 18.29
CA ASN A 54 -3.14 -4.30 17.23
C ASN A 54 -4.28 -4.29 16.21
N ILE A 55 -4.76 -5.47 15.79
CA ILE A 55 -5.88 -5.57 14.83
C ILE A 55 -7.20 -5.13 15.49
N GLU A 56 -7.41 -5.46 16.76
CA GLU A 56 -8.60 -5.07 17.52
C GLU A 56 -8.69 -3.56 17.81
N PHE A 57 -7.55 -2.87 17.72
CA PHE A 57 -7.47 -1.45 18.05
C PHE A 57 -8.39 -0.62 17.16
N GLY A 58 -9.42 -0.05 17.70
CA GLY A 58 -10.44 0.70 16.96
C GLY A 58 -11.74 -0.06 16.68
N LEU A 59 -11.78 -1.37 16.92
CA LEU A 59 -13.02 -2.14 16.82
C LEU A 59 -13.87 -1.99 18.09
N ASN A 60 -15.17 -1.68 17.92
CA ASN A 60 -16.08 -1.48 19.03
C ASN A 60 -16.92 -2.73 19.39
N LYS A 61 -17.34 -3.54 18.39
CA LYS A 61 -18.21 -4.71 18.55
C LYS A 61 -17.80 -5.84 17.63
N ASN A 62 -18.20 -7.09 17.96
CA ASN A 62 -17.95 -8.31 17.16
C ASN A 62 -16.47 -8.50 16.82
N LYS A 63 -15.60 -8.27 17.80
CA LYS A 63 -14.15 -8.23 17.59
C LYS A 63 -13.57 -9.58 17.21
N ASP A 64 -13.92 -10.65 17.93
CA ASP A 64 -13.25 -11.93 17.84
C ASP A 64 -13.38 -12.57 16.45
N GLU A 65 -14.59 -12.71 15.92
CA GLU A 65 -14.81 -13.31 14.59
C GLU A 65 -14.13 -12.53 13.46
N LYS A 66 -14.21 -11.19 13.52
CA LYS A 66 -13.57 -10.32 12.53
C LYS A 66 -12.05 -10.40 12.59
N VAL A 67 -11.49 -10.40 13.79
CA VAL A 67 -10.05 -10.50 14.01
C VAL A 67 -9.53 -11.86 13.56
N GLU A 68 -10.22 -12.95 13.87
CA GLU A 68 -9.86 -14.29 13.39
C GLU A 68 -9.84 -14.36 11.86
N LYS A 69 -10.87 -13.82 11.21
CA LYS A 69 -10.93 -13.75 9.74
C LYS A 69 -9.78 -12.90 9.15
N LEU A 70 -9.46 -11.78 9.77
CA LEU A 70 -8.32 -10.96 9.35
C LEU A 70 -7.00 -11.68 9.55
N LEU A 71 -6.78 -12.33 10.71
CA LEU A 71 -5.58 -13.13 10.98
C LEU A 71 -5.38 -14.23 9.93
N GLN A 72 -6.44 -14.96 9.57
CA GLN A 72 -6.41 -15.96 8.50
C GLN A 72 -6.10 -15.32 7.14
N THR A 73 -6.71 -14.16 6.85
CA THR A 73 -6.50 -13.45 5.57
C THR A 73 -5.05 -13.03 5.39
N ILE A 74 -4.39 -12.57 6.46
CA ILE A 74 -2.99 -12.16 6.44
C ILE A 74 -2.00 -13.29 6.79
N LYS A 75 -2.47 -14.52 6.97
CA LYS A 75 -1.68 -15.72 7.33
C LYS A 75 -0.90 -15.54 8.65
N MET A 76 -1.56 -15.00 9.66
CA MET A 76 -1.00 -14.75 11.01
C MET A 76 -1.77 -15.45 12.12
N GLU A 77 -2.65 -16.42 11.79
CA GLU A 77 -3.48 -17.18 12.72
C GLU A 77 -2.69 -17.92 13.80
N ASN A 78 -1.43 -18.25 13.52
CA ASN A 78 -0.55 -18.94 14.48
C ASN A 78 0.22 -17.99 15.41
N PHE A 79 0.06 -16.66 15.23
CA PHE A 79 0.86 -15.66 15.95
C PHE A 79 0.03 -14.55 16.63
N PRO A 80 -1.21 -14.80 17.11
CA PRO A 80 -2.08 -13.74 17.65
C PRO A 80 -1.52 -13.04 18.88
N ASN A 81 -0.72 -13.77 19.68
CA ASN A 81 -0.19 -13.30 20.97
C ASN A 81 1.24 -12.76 20.89
N ARG A 82 1.87 -12.72 19.71
CA ARG A 82 3.20 -12.13 19.55
C ARG A 82 3.15 -10.62 19.56
N TYR A 83 4.22 -10.02 20.04
CA TYR A 83 4.45 -8.57 19.98
C TYR A 83 5.16 -8.18 18.68
N PRO A 84 5.06 -6.92 18.23
CA PRO A 84 5.69 -6.45 16.99
C PRO A 84 7.20 -6.73 16.90
N ASN A 85 7.94 -6.62 18.00
CA ASN A 85 9.38 -6.89 18.06
C ASN A 85 9.75 -8.39 17.85
N GLU A 86 8.79 -9.29 17.95
CA GLU A 86 8.95 -10.72 17.69
C GLU A 86 8.62 -11.12 16.24
N LEU A 87 8.31 -10.13 15.39
CA LEU A 87 7.86 -10.32 14.02
C LEU A 87 8.93 -9.86 13.01
N SER A 88 9.03 -10.58 11.89
CA SER A 88 9.78 -10.07 10.74
C SER A 88 9.10 -8.84 10.13
N GLY A 89 9.82 -8.01 9.38
CA GLY A 89 9.27 -6.82 8.73
C GLY A 89 8.03 -7.12 7.85
N GLY A 90 8.06 -8.21 7.08
CA GLY A 90 6.90 -8.64 6.29
C GLY A 90 5.71 -9.10 7.14
N GLN A 91 5.95 -9.68 8.32
CA GLN A 91 4.88 -10.00 9.27
C GLN A 91 4.30 -8.73 9.89
N GLN A 92 5.14 -7.77 10.28
CA GLN A 92 4.68 -6.46 10.80
C GLN A 92 3.84 -5.71 9.76
N GLN A 93 4.25 -5.72 8.50
CA GLN A 93 3.50 -5.12 7.39
C GLN A 93 2.10 -5.75 7.26
N ARG A 94 2.01 -7.09 7.30
CA ARG A 94 0.72 -7.79 7.23
C ARG A 94 -0.19 -7.44 8.40
N VAL A 95 0.36 -7.33 9.61
CA VAL A 95 -0.41 -6.91 10.80
C VAL A 95 -0.89 -5.46 10.67
N SER A 96 -0.03 -4.54 10.20
CA SER A 96 -0.42 -3.14 9.94
C SER A 96 -1.53 -3.04 8.89
N LEU A 97 -1.44 -3.85 7.83
CA LEU A 97 -2.50 -3.97 6.83
C LEU A 97 -3.82 -4.44 7.46
N ALA A 98 -3.81 -5.53 8.24
CA ALA A 98 -5.01 -6.06 8.88
C ALA A 98 -5.64 -5.05 9.85
N ARG A 99 -4.82 -4.32 10.62
CA ARG A 99 -5.30 -3.23 11.48
C ARG A 99 -6.01 -2.15 10.68
N SER A 100 -5.44 -1.76 9.53
CA SER A 100 -6.05 -0.75 8.65
C SER A 100 -7.35 -1.23 8.01
N LEU A 101 -7.47 -2.53 7.74
CA LEU A 101 -8.67 -3.16 7.17
C LEU A 101 -9.75 -3.45 8.21
N ALA A 102 -9.41 -3.47 9.50
CA ALA A 102 -10.34 -3.81 10.57
C ALA A 102 -11.56 -2.89 10.62
N MET A 103 -11.43 -1.64 10.17
CA MET A 103 -12.51 -0.65 10.14
C MET A 103 -13.37 -0.69 8.86
N ASP A 104 -13.20 -1.70 7.98
CA ASP A 104 -13.87 -1.82 6.67
C ASP A 104 -13.73 -0.54 5.82
N PRO A 105 -12.52 -0.08 5.55
CA PRO A 105 -12.33 1.16 4.81
C PRO A 105 -12.81 1.02 3.35
N GLU A 106 -13.24 2.14 2.76
CA GLU A 106 -13.58 2.23 1.33
C GLU A 106 -12.35 2.38 0.43
N LEU A 107 -11.26 2.88 0.99
CA LEU A 107 -10.00 3.10 0.30
C LEU A 107 -8.83 2.76 1.23
N LEU A 108 -7.84 2.05 0.71
CA LEU A 108 -6.60 1.76 1.40
C LEU A 108 -5.48 2.64 0.82
N LEU A 109 -4.79 3.37 1.69
CA LEU A 109 -3.62 4.16 1.33
C LEU A 109 -2.37 3.53 1.95
N LEU A 110 -1.34 3.28 1.13
CA LEU A 110 -0.07 2.71 1.58
C LEU A 110 1.08 3.67 1.22
N ASP A 111 1.87 4.04 2.21
CA ASP A 111 3.00 4.95 2.05
C ASP A 111 4.29 4.14 2.08
N GLU A 112 4.95 4.03 0.93
CA GLU A 112 6.20 3.27 0.73
C GLU A 112 6.23 1.89 1.42
N PRO A 113 5.23 1.01 1.16
CA PRO A 113 5.01 -0.18 1.98
C PRO A 113 6.16 -1.18 1.97
N PHE A 114 7.12 -1.07 1.06
CA PHE A 114 8.24 -2.02 0.94
C PHE A 114 9.60 -1.42 1.21
N SER A 115 9.70 -0.12 1.52
CA SER A 115 10.98 0.59 1.65
C SER A 115 11.87 0.03 2.77
N SER A 116 11.27 -0.39 3.88
CA SER A 116 11.97 -0.93 5.06
C SER A 116 12.28 -2.44 4.97
N LEU A 117 11.97 -3.10 3.84
CA LEU A 117 12.14 -4.54 3.69
C LEU A 117 13.43 -4.92 2.98
N ASP A 118 13.98 -6.08 3.34
CA ASP A 118 15.11 -6.69 2.65
C ASP A 118 14.76 -7.00 1.17
N THR A 119 15.70 -6.72 0.26
CA THR A 119 15.52 -6.87 -1.19
C THR A 119 15.13 -8.29 -1.60
N GLN A 120 15.67 -9.32 -0.93
CA GLN A 120 15.35 -10.72 -1.25
C GLN A 120 13.90 -11.09 -0.89
N LEU A 121 13.33 -10.45 0.13
CA LEU A 121 11.97 -10.70 0.58
C LEU A 121 10.92 -9.86 -0.15
N LYS A 122 11.32 -8.74 -0.76
CA LYS A 122 10.40 -7.78 -1.37
C LYS A 122 9.45 -8.42 -2.38
N SER A 123 9.95 -9.20 -3.34
CA SER A 123 9.10 -9.78 -4.40
C SER A 123 8.02 -10.69 -3.82
N LYS A 124 8.36 -11.55 -2.86
CA LYS A 124 7.37 -12.42 -2.19
C LYS A 124 6.32 -11.61 -1.44
N ILE A 125 6.75 -10.58 -0.71
CA ILE A 125 5.85 -9.76 0.10
C ILE A 125 4.94 -8.89 -0.78
N ARG A 126 5.43 -8.38 -1.92
CA ARG A 126 4.62 -7.68 -2.93
C ARG A 126 3.49 -8.57 -3.43
N GLN A 127 3.80 -9.80 -3.81
CA GLN A 127 2.79 -10.76 -4.27
C GLN A 127 1.76 -11.08 -3.18
N GLU A 128 2.22 -11.35 -1.96
CA GLU A 128 1.32 -11.59 -0.83
C GLU A 128 0.39 -10.41 -0.56
N LEU A 129 0.91 -9.18 -0.61
CA LEU A 129 0.10 -7.96 -0.43
C LEU A 129 -0.93 -7.79 -1.56
N ARG A 130 -0.51 -7.98 -2.81
CA ARG A 130 -1.41 -7.95 -3.98
C ARG A 130 -2.54 -8.96 -3.84
N ASP A 131 -2.21 -10.20 -3.46
CA ASP A 131 -3.20 -11.26 -3.28
C ASP A 131 -4.21 -10.92 -2.18
N ILE A 132 -3.74 -10.35 -1.06
CA ILE A 132 -4.61 -9.92 0.04
C ILE A 132 -5.55 -8.81 -0.44
N ILE A 133 -5.04 -7.76 -1.08
CA ILE A 133 -5.83 -6.63 -1.58
C ILE A 133 -6.87 -7.11 -2.59
N LYS A 134 -6.49 -7.97 -3.53
CA LYS A 134 -7.41 -8.55 -4.54
C LYS A 134 -8.47 -9.43 -3.91
N LYS A 135 -8.10 -10.27 -2.94
CA LYS A 135 -9.04 -11.14 -2.22
C LYS A 135 -10.11 -10.35 -1.47
N ILE A 136 -9.72 -9.21 -0.90
CA ILE A 136 -10.64 -8.33 -0.17
C ILE A 136 -11.48 -7.49 -1.13
N GLY A 137 -10.96 -7.19 -2.34
CA GLY A 137 -11.64 -6.37 -3.34
C GLY A 137 -11.69 -4.88 -3.00
N ILE A 138 -10.72 -4.40 -2.19
CA ILE A 138 -10.64 -2.99 -1.81
C ILE A 138 -9.85 -2.17 -2.83
N SER A 139 -10.34 -0.98 -3.15
CA SER A 139 -9.54 0.01 -3.89
C SER A 139 -8.35 0.45 -3.06
N SER A 140 -7.16 0.50 -3.68
CA SER A 140 -5.95 0.89 -2.98
C SER A 140 -5.12 1.88 -3.79
N VAL A 141 -4.48 2.81 -3.10
CA VAL A 141 -3.47 3.72 -3.67
C VAL A 141 -2.21 3.56 -2.84
N PHE A 142 -1.10 3.26 -3.50
CA PHE A 142 0.19 3.24 -2.82
C PHE A 142 1.18 4.19 -3.50
N ILE A 143 2.07 4.73 -2.69
CA ILE A 143 3.17 5.57 -3.13
C ILE A 143 4.45 4.75 -3.01
N THR A 144 5.26 4.80 -4.03
CA THR A 144 6.60 4.21 -4.03
C THR A 144 7.52 5.02 -4.94
N HIS A 145 8.80 5.03 -4.62
CA HIS A 145 9.85 5.50 -5.52
C HIS A 145 10.48 4.34 -6.32
N ASP A 146 10.13 3.09 -6.00
CA ASP A 146 10.60 1.90 -6.70
C ASP A 146 9.56 1.48 -7.76
N ILE A 147 9.93 1.65 -9.02
CA ILE A 147 9.07 1.27 -10.15
C ILE A 147 8.74 -0.23 -10.17
N ILE A 148 9.60 -1.09 -9.61
CA ILE A 148 9.34 -2.54 -9.54
C ILE A 148 8.16 -2.81 -8.62
N ASP A 149 8.02 -2.07 -7.51
CA ASP A 149 6.86 -2.16 -6.63
C ASP A 149 5.57 -1.91 -7.43
N ALA A 150 5.56 -0.83 -8.24
CA ALA A 150 4.41 -0.48 -9.05
C ALA A 150 4.11 -1.54 -10.12
N LEU A 151 5.13 -2.03 -10.83
CA LEU A 151 4.97 -3.03 -11.89
C LEU A 151 4.44 -4.37 -11.38
N GLU A 152 4.79 -4.78 -10.15
CA GLU A 152 4.37 -6.06 -9.59
C GLU A 152 2.96 -6.01 -8.96
N ILE A 153 2.49 -4.82 -8.52
CA ILE A 153 1.27 -4.74 -7.69
C ILE A 153 0.15 -3.97 -8.37
N ALA A 154 0.47 -2.84 -9.03
CA ALA A 154 -0.55 -1.92 -9.53
C ALA A 154 -1.29 -2.46 -10.76
N ASP A 155 -2.53 -2.03 -10.93
CA ASP A 155 -3.29 -2.16 -12.17
C ASP A 155 -3.10 -0.90 -13.05
N GLU A 156 -2.91 0.26 -12.40
CA GLU A 156 -2.66 1.55 -13.05
C GLU A 156 -1.54 2.31 -12.33
N ILE A 157 -0.76 3.10 -13.07
CA ILE A 157 0.34 3.90 -12.55
C ILE A 157 0.20 5.36 -12.92
N ILE A 158 0.51 6.23 -11.96
CA ILE A 158 0.57 7.68 -12.13
C ILE A 158 2.00 8.15 -11.85
N PHE A 159 2.64 8.71 -12.85
CA PHE A 159 3.96 9.33 -12.72
C PHE A 159 3.81 10.79 -12.32
N ILE A 160 4.50 11.17 -11.25
CA ILE A 160 4.49 12.54 -10.71
C ILE A 160 5.91 13.08 -10.69
N ASP A 161 6.13 14.26 -11.27
CA ASP A 161 7.37 15.02 -11.16
C ASP A 161 7.07 16.47 -10.79
N ASN A 162 7.81 17.03 -9.81
CA ASN A 162 7.63 18.40 -9.32
C ASN A 162 6.17 18.75 -9.00
N GLY A 163 5.42 17.80 -8.38
CA GLY A 163 4.02 17.98 -7.97
C GLY A 163 3.01 17.97 -9.12
N LYS A 164 3.42 17.61 -10.34
CA LYS A 164 2.54 17.52 -11.52
C LYS A 164 2.45 16.08 -12.01
N ILE A 165 1.25 15.68 -12.43
CA ILE A 165 1.06 14.42 -13.12
C ILE A 165 1.66 14.56 -14.51
N ILE A 166 2.66 13.72 -14.83
CA ILE A 166 3.30 13.68 -16.14
C ILE A 166 2.63 12.64 -17.03
N ARG A 167 2.25 11.51 -16.43
CA ARG A 167 1.61 10.42 -17.17
C ARG A 167 0.73 9.60 -16.23
N GLN A 168 -0.37 9.09 -16.77
CA GLN A 168 -1.23 8.09 -16.13
C GLN A 168 -1.53 7.03 -17.18
N CYS A 169 -1.35 5.75 -16.84
CA CYS A 169 -1.58 4.64 -17.77
C CYS A 169 -1.82 3.33 -17.01
N LEU A 170 -2.44 2.37 -17.71
CA LEU A 170 -2.48 0.99 -17.22
C LEU A 170 -1.06 0.41 -17.16
N ILE A 171 -0.84 -0.56 -16.27
CA ILE A 171 0.49 -1.15 -16.07
C ILE A 171 1.00 -1.84 -17.36
N GLU A 172 0.12 -2.43 -18.15
CA GLU A 172 0.46 -3.07 -19.42
C GLU A 172 0.91 -2.07 -20.51
N ASP A 173 0.56 -0.78 -20.35
CA ASP A 173 0.91 0.29 -21.28
C ASP A 173 2.14 1.10 -20.86
N VAL A 174 2.73 0.78 -19.69
CA VAL A 174 3.87 1.51 -19.15
C VAL A 174 5.04 1.58 -20.14
N PHE A 175 5.28 0.51 -20.89
CA PHE A 175 6.39 0.40 -21.84
C PHE A 175 6.05 0.89 -23.24
N LYS A 176 4.78 1.31 -23.49
CA LYS A 176 4.35 1.83 -24.80
C LYS A 176 4.57 3.35 -24.84
N GLU A 177 5.19 3.82 -25.94
CA GLU A 177 5.33 5.26 -26.29
C GLU A 177 5.74 6.21 -25.14
N ILE A 178 6.89 5.97 -24.53
CA ILE A 178 7.39 6.87 -23.50
C ILE A 178 8.11 8.03 -24.18
N LYS A 179 7.50 9.21 -24.15
CA LYS A 179 8.07 10.46 -24.67
C LYS A 179 8.88 11.26 -23.65
N ASP A 180 8.67 10.98 -22.35
CA ASP A 180 9.37 11.68 -21.28
C ASP A 180 10.72 11.00 -20.99
N GLU A 181 11.80 11.76 -21.13
CA GLU A 181 13.19 11.29 -21.01
C GLU A 181 13.52 10.76 -19.58
N LYS A 182 12.93 11.35 -18.54
CA LYS A 182 13.13 10.90 -17.16
C LYS A 182 12.47 9.55 -16.89
N ILE A 183 11.26 9.34 -17.44
CA ILE A 183 10.56 8.06 -17.37
C ILE A 183 11.29 7.02 -18.21
N GLN A 184 11.80 7.42 -19.40
CA GLN A 184 12.63 6.55 -20.23
C GLN A 184 13.86 6.03 -19.50
N ASN A 185 14.60 6.89 -18.81
CA ASN A 185 15.82 6.50 -18.11
C ASN A 185 15.53 5.47 -17.01
N ASN A 186 14.50 5.67 -16.19
CA ASN A 186 14.08 4.71 -15.18
C ASN A 186 13.64 3.36 -15.78
N ILE A 187 12.93 3.38 -16.92
CA ILE A 187 12.45 2.18 -17.59
C ILE A 187 13.56 1.49 -18.40
N VAL A 188 14.50 2.21 -18.96
CA VAL A 188 15.68 1.63 -19.65
C VAL A 188 16.54 0.87 -18.65
N GLU A 189 16.75 1.43 -17.47
CA GLU A 189 17.48 0.75 -16.38
C GLU A 189 16.76 -0.53 -15.94
N LEU A 190 15.43 -0.49 -15.82
CA LEU A 190 14.59 -1.66 -15.52
C LEU A 190 14.65 -2.73 -16.60
N LYS A 191 14.52 -2.36 -17.88
CA LYS A 191 14.65 -3.31 -19.00
C LYS A 191 16.01 -3.98 -18.97
N ARG A 192 17.06 -3.20 -18.75
CA ARG A 192 18.44 -3.72 -18.63
C ARG A 192 18.59 -4.69 -17.46
N ASN A 193 18.02 -4.36 -16.30
CA ASN A 193 18.04 -5.24 -15.12
C ASN A 193 17.20 -6.50 -15.33
N ALA A 194 16.02 -6.40 -15.93
CA ALA A 194 15.18 -7.54 -16.27
C ALA A 194 15.84 -8.47 -17.29
N GLU A 195 16.50 -7.93 -18.31
CA GLU A 195 17.28 -8.71 -19.29
C GLU A 195 18.48 -9.41 -18.64
N LEU A 196 19.17 -8.76 -17.71
CA LEU A 196 20.27 -9.38 -16.96
C LEU A 196 19.80 -10.55 -16.11
N ILE A 197 18.65 -10.41 -15.43
CA ILE A 197 18.04 -11.46 -14.62
C ILE A 197 17.57 -12.63 -15.51
N LEU A 198 16.90 -12.35 -16.63
CA LEU A 198 16.47 -13.36 -17.58
C LEU A 198 17.64 -14.11 -18.22
N ASN A 199 18.74 -13.43 -18.51
CA ASN A 199 19.94 -14.04 -19.05
C ASN A 199 20.70 -14.88 -18.03
N ALA A 200 20.66 -14.51 -16.74
CA ALA A 200 21.22 -15.30 -15.64
C ALA A 200 20.42 -16.59 -15.40
N LEU A 201 19.09 -16.52 -15.49
CA LEU A 201 18.19 -17.68 -15.33
C LEU A 201 18.26 -18.67 -16.50
N LYS A 202 18.63 -18.22 -17.71
CA LYS A 202 18.80 -19.09 -18.90
C LYS A 202 20.15 -19.82 -18.93
N LYS A 203 21.08 -19.46 -18.06
CA LYS A 203 22.44 -20.08 -17.99
C LYS A 203 22.58 -21.17 -16.92
N ASN A 204 21.52 -21.37 -16.11
CA ASN A 204 21.36 -22.48 -15.17
C ASN A 204 20.29 -23.46 -15.67
#